data_3a6f36f70a5318527dfa09521f54b02f
#
_entry.id   3a6f36f70a5318527dfa09521f54b02f
#
_cell.length_a   1.000
_cell.length_b   1.000
_cell.length_c   1.000
_cell.angle_alpha   90.00
_cell.angle_beta   90.00
_cell.angle_gamma   90.00
#
_symmetry.space_group_name_H-M   'P 1'
#
loop_
_entity.id
_entity.type
_entity.pdbx_description
1 polymer ?
#
loop_
_entity_poly.entity_id
_entity_poly.type
_entity_poly.pdbx_seq_one_letter_code
_entity_poly.pdbx_strand_id
1 'polypeptide(L)'
;MGTMPIFLRLVNLFWCMFARAAHRPFQNKILWMSSKPRLIVHINGKYKNLIEILYRSKGAPEKLAHPLLFLSADRTQNLNHTTCNGKDECSMKNVKVILWGLGAMGGGIGKMLCKKQGVDIVGAIDIGAKLGKSLYDVVPGIERGDREDVIVGTAEEVIRPGAADIVVVCTNSFTRDVYDKLVFVMERGMNVITSAEEMAYPQAQEPELAAKLDEIARRNGVTVLGTGINPGLIMDLLVILWTGACESVDHIVSRRVNSLSPFGPAVMEEQGIGLEVAEFEKRKAAGTMTGHVGFAESIRM
;
A
#
# COMPACT_ATOMS: atom_id res chain seq x y z
N MET A 1 -23.40 -8.60 5.90
CA MET A 1 -22.44 -8.79 7.00
C MET A 1 -21.24 -9.69 6.65
N GLY A 2 -21.01 -10.04 5.35
CA GLY A 2 -19.98 -11.00 4.92
C GLY A 2 -18.70 -10.42 4.31
N THR A 3 -18.59 -9.12 4.10
CA THR A 3 -17.46 -8.50 3.38
C THR A 3 -16.25 -8.12 4.24
N MET A 4 -16.43 -7.94 5.53
CA MET A 4 -15.38 -7.53 6.46
C MET A 4 -14.20 -8.55 6.59
N PRO A 5 -14.41 -9.88 6.61
CA PRO A 5 -13.31 -10.83 6.72
C PRO A 5 -12.38 -10.88 5.50
N ILE A 6 -12.92 -10.69 4.28
CA ILE A 6 -12.12 -10.70 3.04
C ILE A 6 -11.27 -9.45 2.96
N PHE A 7 -11.83 -8.30 3.33
CA PHE A 7 -11.13 -7.03 3.32
C PHE A 7 -9.97 -6.97 4.32
N LEU A 8 -10.18 -7.41 5.57
CA LEU A 8 -9.10 -7.50 6.56
C LEU A 8 -7.97 -8.46 6.11
N ARG A 9 -8.32 -9.55 5.42
CA ARG A 9 -7.33 -10.47 4.83
C ARG A 9 -6.55 -9.82 3.70
N LEU A 10 -7.20 -8.99 2.87
CA LEU A 10 -6.54 -8.30 1.77
C LEU A 10 -5.70 -7.12 2.24
N VAL A 11 -6.14 -6.38 3.24
CA VAL A 11 -5.31 -5.37 3.91
C VAL A 11 -4.10 -6.03 4.55
N ASN A 12 -4.25 -7.13 5.28
CA ASN A 12 -3.13 -7.92 5.78
C ASN A 12 -2.27 -8.52 4.66
N LEU A 13 -2.86 -8.94 3.54
CA LEU A 13 -2.12 -9.41 2.38
C LEU A 13 -1.30 -8.26 1.75
N PHE A 14 -1.90 -7.11 1.56
CA PHE A 14 -1.22 -5.93 1.02
C PHE A 14 -0.07 -5.49 1.95
N TRP A 15 -0.30 -5.48 3.26
CA TRP A 15 0.70 -5.16 4.27
C TRP A 15 1.81 -6.21 4.39
N CYS A 16 1.48 -7.50 4.39
CA CYS A 16 2.46 -8.58 4.35
C CYS A 16 3.27 -8.60 3.04
N MET A 17 2.71 -8.11 1.93
CA MET A 17 3.41 -8.03 0.65
C MET A 17 4.61 -7.09 0.70
N PHE A 18 4.48 -5.95 1.35
CA PHE A 18 5.59 -5.00 1.50
C PHE A 18 6.62 -5.43 2.56
N ALA A 19 6.20 -6.14 3.62
CA ALA A 19 7.11 -6.62 4.65
C ALA A 19 7.97 -7.83 4.22
N ARG A 20 7.50 -8.66 3.27
CA ARG A 20 8.22 -9.87 2.81
C ARG A 20 9.09 -9.68 1.55
N ALA A 21 9.17 -8.49 0.96
CA ALA A 21 10.16 -8.21 -0.09
C ALA A 21 11.63 -8.35 0.37
N ALA A 22 11.85 -8.59 1.67
CA ALA A 22 13.13 -8.87 2.27
C ALA A 22 13.24 -10.36 2.67
N HIS A 23 13.47 -11.24 1.71
CA HIS A 23 13.83 -12.64 1.96
C HIS A 23 15.32 -12.75 2.39
N ARG A 24 15.59 -12.39 3.64
CA ARG A 24 16.74 -12.86 4.46
C ARG A 24 16.38 -12.66 5.93
N PRO A 25 16.93 -13.44 6.87
CA PRO A 25 16.63 -13.28 8.29
C PRO A 25 16.94 -11.85 8.71
N PHE A 26 15.92 -11.16 9.24
CA PHE A 26 16.04 -9.82 9.74
C PHE A 26 17.00 -9.80 10.93
N GLN A 27 18.19 -9.26 10.76
CA GLN A 27 18.99 -8.78 11.87
C GLN A 27 18.63 -7.31 12.11
N ASN A 28 17.61 -7.07 12.91
CA ASN A 28 17.29 -5.75 13.38
C ASN A 28 18.30 -5.34 14.45
N LYS A 29 19.19 -4.42 14.13
CA LYS A 29 19.99 -3.73 15.16
C LYS A 29 19.23 -2.49 15.60
N ILE A 30 18.71 -2.53 16.83
CA ILE A 30 18.22 -1.34 17.53
C ILE A 30 19.44 -0.69 18.16
N LEU A 31 19.86 0.44 17.64
CA LEU A 31 20.95 1.25 18.19
C LEU A 31 20.35 2.36 19.06
N TRP A 32 20.55 2.23 20.36
CA TRP A 32 20.33 3.33 21.30
C TRP A 32 21.56 4.23 21.31
N MET A 33 21.47 5.43 20.83
CA MET A 33 22.53 6.44 20.99
C MET A 33 21.97 7.70 21.62
N SER A 34 22.50 7.97 22.82
CA SER A 34 22.59 9.23 23.56
C SER A 34 21.32 10.08 23.82
N SER A 35 21.14 10.44 25.08
CA SER A 35 20.47 11.60 25.74
C SER A 35 19.17 12.22 25.17
N LYS A 36 18.61 11.74 24.07
CA LYS A 36 17.26 12.05 23.56
C LYS A 36 16.64 10.76 23.05
N PRO A 37 15.38 10.44 23.39
CA PRO A 37 14.76 9.23 22.88
C PRO A 37 14.63 9.30 21.36
N ARG A 38 15.41 8.47 20.67
CA ARG A 38 15.38 8.28 19.22
C ARG A 38 15.16 6.81 18.97
N LEU A 39 14.12 6.48 18.24
CA LEU A 39 13.98 5.14 17.70
C LEU A 39 14.45 5.15 16.25
N ILE A 40 15.55 4.45 16.01
CA ILE A 40 16.07 4.26 14.65
C ILE A 40 15.77 2.82 14.26
N VAL A 41 14.90 2.63 13.28
CA VAL A 41 14.63 1.32 12.70
C VAL A 41 15.46 1.18 11.44
N HIS A 42 16.44 0.28 11.49
CA HIS A 42 17.27 -0.06 10.33
C HIS A 42 16.68 -1.28 9.62
N ILE A 43 16.10 -1.08 8.45
CA ILE A 43 15.61 -2.17 7.63
C ILE A 43 16.71 -2.54 6.63
N ASN A 44 17.40 -3.66 6.90
CA ASN A 44 18.45 -4.19 6.02
C ASN A 44 17.82 -5.04 4.93
N GLY A 45 17.86 -4.59 3.70
CA GLY A 45 17.41 -5.31 2.52
C GLY A 45 18.22 -4.89 1.28
N LYS A 46 17.80 -5.37 0.11
CA LYS A 46 18.41 -5.00 -1.19
C LYS A 46 18.35 -3.48 -1.43
N TYR A 47 17.49 -2.78 -0.67
CA TYR A 47 17.33 -1.33 -0.61
C TYR A 47 17.54 -0.89 0.84
N LYS A 48 18.55 -0.06 1.09
CA LYS A 48 18.80 0.51 2.42
C LYS A 48 17.77 1.62 2.67
N ASN A 49 16.78 1.34 3.51
CA ASN A 49 15.84 2.33 4.01
C ASN A 49 16.17 2.63 5.47
N LEU A 50 16.34 3.91 5.79
CA LEU A 50 16.49 4.40 7.15
C LEU A 50 15.20 5.14 7.53
N ILE A 51 14.56 4.67 8.59
CA ILE A 51 13.41 5.34 9.19
C ILE A 51 13.84 5.85 10.54
N GLU A 52 13.80 7.15 10.72
CA GLU A 52 14.07 7.81 12.00
C GLU A 52 12.80 8.50 12.47
N ILE A 53 12.28 8.08 13.62
CA ILE A 53 11.17 8.75 14.29
C ILE A 53 11.74 9.36 15.57
N LEU A 54 11.71 10.69 15.64
CA LEU A 54 12.14 11.45 16.81
C LEU A 54 10.92 11.79 17.65
N TYR A 55 10.97 11.38 18.90
CA TYR A 55 9.93 11.65 19.87
C TYR A 55 10.49 12.60 20.97
N ARG A 56 9.70 13.61 21.36
CA ARG A 56 10.03 14.51 22.46
C ARG A 56 8.78 14.76 23.30
N SER A 57 8.78 14.27 24.56
CA SER A 57 7.80 14.69 25.55
C SER A 57 8.42 15.68 26.55
N LYS A 58 7.66 16.68 26.97
CA LYS A 58 8.04 17.54 28.09
C LYS A 58 7.72 16.82 29.39
N GLY A 59 8.74 16.58 30.22
CA GLY A 59 8.53 16.13 31.60
C GLY A 59 8.68 14.65 31.90
N ALA A 60 9.14 13.82 30.97
CA ALA A 60 9.42 12.42 31.27
C ALA A 60 10.67 12.28 32.16
N PRO A 61 10.58 11.61 33.33
CA PRO A 61 11.74 11.35 34.17
C PRO A 61 12.70 10.39 33.48
N GLU A 62 14.00 10.61 33.69
CA GLU A 62 15.12 9.89 33.06
C GLU A 62 15.21 8.37 33.32
N LYS A 63 14.24 7.79 34.06
CA LYS A 63 14.27 6.40 34.46
C LYS A 63 12.92 5.72 34.26
N LEU A 64 12.66 5.31 33.03
CA LEU A 64 11.70 4.24 32.75
C LEU A 64 12.14 3.49 31.50
N ALA A 65 13.13 2.62 31.68
CA ALA A 65 13.37 1.52 30.76
C ALA A 65 12.31 0.46 31.02
N HIS A 66 11.17 0.49 30.34
CA HIS A 66 10.25 -0.64 30.31
C HIS A 66 10.64 -1.61 29.19
N PRO A 67 10.67 -2.91 29.50
CA PRO A 67 10.98 -3.92 28.52
C PRO A 67 9.87 -3.96 27.46
N LEU A 68 10.24 -3.81 26.20
CA LEU A 68 9.39 -4.06 25.05
C LEU A 68 8.85 -5.48 25.14
N LEU A 69 7.53 -5.60 25.20
CA LEU A 69 6.82 -6.86 25.04
C LEU A 69 7.13 -7.40 23.63
N PHE A 70 7.94 -8.44 23.58
CA PHE A 70 8.06 -9.27 22.40
C PHE A 70 6.74 -10.03 22.22
N LEU A 71 5.88 -9.55 21.35
CA LEU A 71 4.82 -10.38 20.80
C LEU A 71 5.49 -11.37 19.84
N SER A 72 5.88 -12.51 20.36
CA SER A 72 6.23 -13.65 19.53
C SER A 72 4.97 -14.05 18.74
N ALA A 73 5.09 -14.04 17.44
CA ALA A 73 4.05 -14.49 16.52
C ALA A 73 3.98 -16.03 16.52
N ASP A 74 3.73 -16.62 17.68
CA ASP A 74 3.49 -18.05 17.83
C ASP A 74 2.24 -18.27 18.66
N ARG A 75 1.11 -17.88 18.09
CA ARG A 75 -0.22 -18.37 18.47
C ARG A 75 -1.14 -18.45 17.26
N THR A 76 -0.88 -19.44 16.42
CA THR A 76 -1.96 -20.13 15.71
C THR A 76 -2.70 -20.99 16.72
N GLN A 77 -3.55 -20.40 17.53
CA GLN A 77 -4.52 -21.18 18.31
C GLN A 77 -5.86 -20.46 18.33
N ASN A 78 -6.81 -21.11 17.66
CA ASN A 78 -8.22 -21.16 17.93
C ASN A 78 -9.04 -19.85 17.86
N LEU A 79 -9.43 -19.50 16.64
CA LEU A 79 -10.78 -19.00 16.39
C LEU A 79 -11.52 -20.02 15.50
N ASN A 80 -11.62 -21.23 16.00
CA ASN A 80 -12.50 -22.25 15.45
C ASN A 80 -13.56 -22.57 16.49
N HIS A 81 -14.68 -21.86 16.45
CA HIS A 81 -15.96 -22.40 16.86
C HIS A 81 -16.95 -22.23 15.72
N THR A 82 -16.74 -23.03 14.70
CA THR A 82 -17.82 -23.57 13.89
C THR A 82 -17.55 -25.06 13.85
N THR A 83 -18.37 -25.82 14.55
CA THR A 83 -18.37 -27.27 14.55
C THR A 83 -18.71 -27.74 13.14
N CYS A 84 -17.69 -28.05 12.34
CA CYS A 84 -17.85 -28.84 11.15
C CYS A 84 -17.64 -30.29 11.54
N ASN A 85 -18.74 -31.06 11.57
CA ASN A 85 -18.69 -32.50 11.62
C ASN A 85 -18.07 -33.03 10.32
N GLY A 86 -16.95 -33.67 10.46
CA GLY A 86 -16.44 -34.77 9.64
C GLY A 86 -16.22 -34.51 8.14
N LYS A 87 -14.95 -34.45 7.72
CA LYS A 87 -14.42 -34.81 6.37
C LYS A 87 -14.61 -33.86 5.19
N ASP A 88 -15.04 -32.63 5.35
CA ASP A 88 -14.87 -31.63 4.30
C ASP A 88 -13.70 -30.72 4.66
N GLU A 89 -12.57 -30.85 3.95
CA GLU A 89 -11.58 -29.81 3.88
C GLU A 89 -12.31 -28.52 3.48
N CYS A 90 -12.39 -27.55 4.42
CA CYS A 90 -12.94 -26.24 4.13
C CYS A 90 -11.95 -25.54 3.18
N SER A 91 -12.02 -25.89 1.92
CA SER A 91 -11.28 -25.24 0.85
C SER A 91 -11.73 -23.79 0.79
N MET A 92 -10.96 -22.90 1.44
CA MET A 92 -11.24 -21.47 1.36
C MET A 92 -11.03 -21.04 -0.10
N LYS A 93 -12.11 -20.56 -0.71
CA LYS A 93 -12.06 -20.00 -2.06
C LYS A 93 -11.02 -18.90 -2.16
N ASN A 94 -10.18 -18.95 -3.17
CA ASN A 94 -9.19 -17.93 -3.45
C ASN A 94 -9.87 -16.58 -3.73
N VAL A 95 -9.21 -15.50 -3.33
CA VAL A 95 -9.63 -14.14 -3.61
C VAL A 95 -9.25 -13.80 -5.05
N LYS A 96 -10.24 -13.43 -5.84
CA LYS A 96 -10.06 -13.02 -7.24
C LYS A 96 -9.68 -11.55 -7.33
N VAL A 97 -8.57 -11.27 -7.98
CA VAL A 97 -8.00 -9.92 -8.10
C VAL A 97 -7.88 -9.51 -9.56
N ILE A 98 -8.28 -8.29 -9.87
CA ILE A 98 -7.97 -7.61 -11.12
C ILE A 98 -6.89 -6.56 -10.84
N LEU A 99 -5.87 -6.49 -11.71
CA LEU A 99 -4.84 -5.46 -11.67
C LEU A 99 -5.16 -4.39 -12.70
N TRP A 100 -5.22 -3.12 -12.29
CA TRP A 100 -5.40 -1.98 -13.18
C TRP A 100 -4.21 -1.04 -13.12
N GLY A 101 -3.43 -1.02 -14.20
CA GLY A 101 -2.15 -0.34 -14.31
C GLY A 101 -0.97 -1.27 -14.04
N LEU A 102 -0.27 -1.68 -15.11
CA LEU A 102 0.85 -2.63 -15.08
C LEU A 102 2.21 -1.92 -15.24
N GLY A 103 2.30 -0.71 -14.67
CA GLY A 103 3.56 0.02 -14.54
C GLY A 103 4.46 -0.58 -13.46
N ALA A 104 5.45 0.21 -12.99
CA ALA A 104 6.40 -0.23 -11.96
C ALA A 104 5.69 -0.71 -10.69
N MET A 105 4.69 0.06 -10.20
CA MET A 105 3.96 -0.28 -8.98
C MET A 105 3.01 -1.47 -9.18
N GLY A 106 2.11 -1.40 -10.14
CA GLY A 106 1.15 -2.49 -10.38
C GLY A 106 1.79 -3.78 -10.82
N GLY A 107 2.84 -3.74 -11.65
CA GLY A 107 3.64 -4.91 -12.00
C GLY A 107 4.37 -5.50 -10.78
N GLY A 108 4.91 -4.64 -9.90
CA GLY A 108 5.52 -5.08 -8.64
C GLY A 108 4.51 -5.79 -7.72
N ILE A 109 3.32 -5.22 -7.57
CA ILE A 109 2.21 -5.80 -6.81
C ILE A 109 1.78 -7.13 -7.43
N GLY A 110 1.62 -7.19 -8.75
CA GLY A 110 1.29 -8.42 -9.48
C GLY A 110 2.27 -9.55 -9.19
N LYS A 111 3.58 -9.27 -9.23
CA LYS A 111 4.62 -10.25 -8.85
C LYS A 111 4.46 -10.79 -7.44
N MET A 112 4.11 -9.92 -6.51
CA MET A 112 3.92 -10.33 -5.12
C MET A 112 2.64 -11.14 -4.95
N LEU A 113 1.55 -10.78 -5.61
CA LEU A 113 0.28 -11.51 -5.58
C LEU A 113 0.42 -12.91 -6.15
N CYS A 114 1.13 -13.08 -7.27
CA CYS A 114 1.39 -14.40 -7.86
C CYS A 114 2.15 -15.35 -6.92
N LYS A 115 2.85 -14.85 -5.93
CA LYS A 115 3.57 -15.66 -4.92
C LYS A 115 2.73 -15.95 -3.68
N LYS A 116 1.51 -15.44 -3.60
CA LYS A 116 0.62 -15.63 -2.44
C LYS A 116 -0.33 -16.79 -2.66
N GLN A 117 -0.49 -17.61 -1.63
CA GLN A 117 -1.55 -18.61 -1.58
C GLN A 117 -2.90 -17.94 -1.29
N GLY A 118 -3.97 -18.47 -1.84
CA GLY A 118 -5.32 -17.96 -1.64
C GLY A 118 -5.64 -16.69 -2.43
N VAL A 119 -4.87 -16.40 -3.50
CA VAL A 119 -5.11 -15.25 -4.40
C VAL A 119 -4.94 -15.70 -5.85
N ASP A 120 -5.92 -15.36 -6.68
CA ASP A 120 -5.89 -15.55 -8.12
C ASP A 120 -5.97 -14.20 -8.83
N ILE A 121 -5.03 -13.91 -9.71
CA ILE A 121 -5.17 -12.77 -10.64
C ILE A 121 -6.02 -13.26 -11.81
N VAL A 122 -7.22 -12.70 -11.93
CA VAL A 122 -8.22 -13.10 -12.93
C VAL A 122 -8.42 -12.07 -14.04
N GLY A 123 -7.76 -10.93 -13.96
CA GLY A 123 -7.85 -9.87 -14.95
C GLY A 123 -6.71 -8.88 -14.82
N ALA A 124 -6.39 -8.24 -15.93
CA ALA A 124 -5.36 -7.23 -16.03
C ALA A 124 -5.79 -6.12 -17.00
N ILE A 125 -5.58 -4.87 -16.60
CA ILE A 125 -5.99 -3.69 -17.37
C ILE A 125 -4.79 -2.76 -17.52
N ASP A 126 -4.52 -2.36 -18.75
CA ASP A 126 -3.54 -1.30 -19.07
C ASP A 126 -3.95 -0.66 -20.40
N ILE A 127 -3.09 0.18 -20.95
CA ILE A 127 -3.30 0.92 -22.20
C ILE A 127 -2.14 0.71 -23.19
N GLY A 128 -2.38 1.11 -24.44
CA GLY A 128 -1.35 1.15 -25.46
C GLY A 128 -0.80 -0.22 -25.85
N ALA A 129 0.51 -0.34 -25.95
CA ALA A 129 1.19 -1.53 -26.49
C ALA A 129 1.08 -2.80 -25.63
N LYS A 130 0.48 -2.71 -24.45
CA LYS A 130 0.25 -3.86 -23.56
C LYS A 130 -1.07 -4.58 -23.84
N LEU A 131 -2.04 -3.90 -24.45
CA LEU A 131 -3.35 -4.48 -24.78
C LEU A 131 -3.19 -5.73 -25.63
N GLY A 132 -4.02 -6.75 -25.33
CA GLY A 132 -4.05 -8.04 -26.04
C GLY A 132 -2.88 -8.97 -25.73
N LYS A 133 -1.92 -8.55 -24.89
CA LYS A 133 -0.79 -9.40 -24.48
C LYS A 133 -1.07 -10.10 -23.17
N SER A 134 -0.37 -11.22 -22.96
CA SER A 134 -0.40 -11.91 -21.66
C SER A 134 0.19 -11.04 -20.55
N LEU A 135 -0.44 -11.03 -19.38
CA LEU A 135 0.10 -10.41 -18.15
C LEU A 135 1.52 -10.91 -17.86
N TYR A 136 1.77 -12.17 -18.11
CA TYR A 136 3.05 -12.84 -17.85
C TYR A 136 4.18 -12.38 -18.77
N ASP A 137 3.84 -11.91 -19.97
CA ASP A 137 4.78 -11.31 -20.91
C ASP A 137 5.00 -9.84 -20.63
N VAL A 138 3.94 -9.12 -20.21
CA VAL A 138 3.98 -7.68 -19.97
C VAL A 138 4.72 -7.32 -18.68
N VAL A 139 4.62 -8.17 -17.65
CA VAL A 139 5.24 -7.94 -16.33
C VAL A 139 6.42 -8.88 -16.14
N PRO A 140 7.65 -8.41 -16.38
CA PRO A 140 8.84 -9.28 -16.27
C PRO A 140 8.99 -9.88 -14.87
N GLY A 141 9.25 -11.19 -14.80
CA GLY A 141 9.48 -11.92 -13.54
C GLY A 141 8.22 -12.34 -12.79
N ILE A 142 7.07 -12.36 -13.48
CA ILE A 142 5.93 -13.19 -13.12
C ILE A 142 6.04 -14.47 -13.94
N GLU A 143 6.03 -15.62 -13.27
CA GLU A 143 5.96 -16.92 -13.92
C GLU A 143 4.49 -17.37 -13.93
N ARG A 144 4.01 -17.77 -15.09
CA ARG A 144 2.63 -18.27 -15.25
C ARG A 144 2.42 -19.57 -14.46
N GLY A 145 3.34 -20.52 -14.58
CA GLY A 145 3.16 -21.86 -14.05
C GLY A 145 1.88 -22.51 -14.64
N ASP A 146 1.11 -23.16 -13.78
CA ASP A 146 -0.14 -23.84 -14.14
C ASP A 146 -1.38 -22.90 -14.14
N ARG A 147 -1.19 -21.59 -14.02
CA ARG A 147 -2.28 -20.61 -13.98
C ARG A 147 -2.88 -20.41 -15.37
N GLU A 148 -4.17 -20.10 -15.40
CA GLU A 148 -4.82 -19.62 -16.63
C GLU A 148 -4.10 -18.34 -17.13
N ASP A 149 -4.12 -18.17 -18.45
CA ASP A 149 -3.56 -16.95 -19.03
C ASP A 149 -4.49 -15.77 -18.77
N VAL A 150 -3.88 -14.64 -18.43
CA VAL A 150 -4.58 -13.38 -18.16
C VAL A 150 -4.20 -12.39 -19.25
N ILE A 151 -5.13 -12.14 -20.17
CA ILE A 151 -4.91 -11.20 -21.25
C ILE A 151 -5.22 -9.78 -20.77
N VAL A 152 -4.32 -8.85 -21.06
CA VAL A 152 -4.48 -7.42 -20.73
C VAL A 152 -5.56 -6.83 -21.64
N GLY A 153 -6.64 -6.35 -21.04
CA GLY A 153 -7.77 -5.74 -21.74
C GLY A 153 -8.02 -4.29 -21.32
N THR A 154 -9.09 -3.72 -21.84
CA THR A 154 -9.65 -2.44 -21.42
C THR A 154 -10.45 -2.60 -20.12
N ALA A 155 -10.77 -1.49 -19.46
CA ALA A 155 -11.57 -1.54 -18.24
C ALA A 155 -12.97 -2.11 -18.50
N GLU A 156 -13.58 -1.76 -19.63
CA GLU A 156 -14.90 -2.19 -20.06
C GLU A 156 -14.97 -3.69 -20.36
N GLU A 157 -13.87 -4.25 -20.87
CA GLU A 157 -13.79 -5.69 -21.17
C GLU A 157 -13.59 -6.54 -19.92
N VAL A 158 -12.78 -6.05 -18.99
CA VAL A 158 -12.31 -6.84 -17.82
C VAL A 158 -13.20 -6.65 -16.61
N ILE A 159 -13.67 -5.41 -16.33
CA ILE A 159 -14.49 -5.10 -15.16
C ILE A 159 -15.96 -5.30 -15.45
N ARG A 160 -16.48 -6.45 -15.03
CA ARG A 160 -17.89 -6.83 -15.12
C ARG A 160 -18.39 -7.24 -13.73
N PRO A 161 -19.69 -7.07 -13.44
CA PRO A 161 -20.24 -7.52 -12.16
C PRO A 161 -19.88 -8.98 -11.86
N GLY A 162 -19.29 -9.22 -10.69
CA GLY A 162 -18.88 -10.56 -10.26
C GLY A 162 -17.59 -11.10 -10.88
N ALA A 163 -16.87 -10.33 -11.71
CA ALA A 163 -15.61 -10.75 -12.32
C ALA A 163 -14.50 -11.02 -11.28
N ALA A 164 -14.46 -10.21 -10.23
CA ALA A 164 -13.47 -10.35 -9.16
C ALA A 164 -14.04 -9.92 -7.80
N ASP A 165 -13.33 -10.24 -6.73
CA ASP A 165 -13.65 -9.78 -5.37
C ASP A 165 -13.10 -8.38 -5.14
N ILE A 166 -12.00 -8.02 -5.84
CA ILE A 166 -11.28 -6.77 -5.64
C ILE A 166 -10.50 -6.35 -6.89
N VAL A 167 -10.43 -5.04 -7.10
CA VAL A 167 -9.58 -4.41 -8.12
C VAL A 167 -8.48 -3.62 -7.44
N VAL A 168 -7.23 -3.79 -7.89
CA VAL A 168 -6.06 -3.01 -7.43
C VAL A 168 -5.71 -1.99 -8.51
N VAL A 169 -5.95 -0.71 -8.22
CA VAL A 169 -5.73 0.41 -9.16
C VAL A 169 -4.39 1.09 -8.87
N CYS A 170 -3.48 1.05 -9.86
CA CYS A 170 -2.12 1.58 -9.75
C CYS A 170 -1.77 2.47 -10.95
N THR A 171 -2.60 3.50 -11.22
CA THR A 171 -2.48 4.30 -12.43
C THR A 171 -1.94 5.71 -12.20
N ASN A 172 -2.40 6.40 -11.19
CA ASN A 172 -2.16 7.83 -10.92
C ASN A 172 -1.97 8.06 -9.42
N SER A 173 -1.48 9.24 -9.05
CA SER A 173 -1.18 9.63 -7.66
C SER A 173 -2.27 10.47 -7.00
N PHE A 174 -3.07 11.19 -7.81
CA PHE A 174 -4.07 12.14 -7.32
C PHE A 174 -5.48 11.56 -7.30
N THR A 175 -6.26 11.93 -6.27
CA THR A 175 -7.65 11.48 -6.10
C THR A 175 -8.51 11.80 -7.32
N ARG A 176 -8.37 13.00 -7.89
CA ARG A 176 -9.12 13.43 -9.09
C ARG A 176 -8.88 12.52 -10.28
N ASP A 177 -7.64 12.07 -10.47
CA ASP A 177 -7.23 11.28 -11.64
C ASP A 177 -7.69 9.82 -11.55
N VAL A 178 -7.88 9.31 -10.33
CA VAL A 178 -8.36 7.95 -10.11
C VAL A 178 -9.85 7.86 -9.81
N TYR A 179 -10.51 8.98 -9.51
CA TYR A 179 -11.89 9.04 -9.04
C TYR A 179 -12.85 8.23 -9.92
N ASP A 180 -12.91 8.53 -11.21
CA ASP A 180 -13.82 7.84 -12.14
C ASP A 180 -13.55 6.34 -12.24
N LYS A 181 -12.28 5.93 -12.15
CA LYS A 181 -11.89 4.52 -12.13
C LYS A 181 -12.39 3.82 -10.88
N LEU A 182 -12.26 4.46 -9.71
CA LEU A 182 -12.74 3.92 -8.44
C LEU A 182 -14.26 3.79 -8.45
N VAL A 183 -14.98 4.81 -8.92
CA VAL A 183 -16.43 4.82 -9.08
C VAL A 183 -16.86 3.68 -10.03
N PHE A 184 -16.19 3.56 -11.18
CA PHE A 184 -16.47 2.52 -12.17
C PHE A 184 -16.41 1.10 -11.61
N VAL A 185 -15.41 0.84 -10.73
CA VAL A 185 -15.25 -0.44 -10.04
C VAL A 185 -16.34 -0.65 -9.00
N MET A 186 -16.57 0.36 -8.13
CA MET A 186 -17.51 0.25 -7.03
C MET A 186 -18.96 0.08 -7.50
N GLU A 187 -19.36 0.74 -8.58
CA GLU A 187 -20.71 0.60 -9.18
C GLU A 187 -20.97 -0.79 -9.77
N ARG A 188 -19.89 -1.59 -10.00
CA ARG A 188 -19.98 -2.98 -10.42
C ARG A 188 -19.88 -3.98 -9.27
N GLY A 189 -20.00 -3.48 -8.03
CA GLY A 189 -20.06 -4.30 -6.83
C GLY A 189 -18.73 -4.93 -6.41
N MET A 190 -17.60 -4.36 -6.83
CA MET A 190 -16.27 -4.85 -6.45
C MET A 190 -15.58 -3.89 -5.47
N ASN A 191 -14.84 -4.48 -4.52
CA ASN A 191 -13.96 -3.70 -3.65
C ASN A 191 -12.79 -3.14 -4.46
N VAL A 192 -12.20 -2.03 -3.99
CA VAL A 192 -11.06 -1.43 -4.65
C VAL A 192 -9.98 -1.01 -3.67
N ILE A 193 -8.73 -1.32 -4.01
CA ILE A 193 -7.53 -0.78 -3.37
C ILE A 193 -6.79 0.05 -4.41
N THR A 194 -6.30 1.22 -4.02
CA THR A 194 -5.48 2.05 -4.90
C THR A 194 -4.17 2.44 -4.22
N SER A 195 -3.12 2.51 -5.04
CA SER A 195 -1.81 3.03 -4.64
C SER A 195 -1.69 4.54 -4.88
N ALA A 196 -2.75 5.22 -5.30
CA ALA A 196 -2.77 6.67 -5.43
C ALA A 196 -2.46 7.31 -4.07
N GLU A 197 -1.42 8.09 -4.00
CA GLU A 197 -0.86 8.61 -2.75
C GLU A 197 -1.86 9.49 -1.99
N GLU A 198 -2.59 10.38 -2.67
CA GLU A 198 -3.64 11.20 -2.03
C GLU A 198 -4.76 10.37 -1.42
N MET A 199 -5.03 9.18 -1.98
CA MET A 199 -6.08 8.31 -1.49
C MET A 199 -5.77 7.64 -0.14
N ALA A 200 -4.56 7.79 0.40
CA ALA A 200 -4.24 7.35 1.76
C ALA A 200 -5.07 8.13 2.81
N TYR A 201 -5.31 9.43 2.55
CA TYR A 201 -6.20 10.27 3.36
C TYR A 201 -6.81 11.38 2.49
N PRO A 202 -7.73 11.04 1.56
CA PRO A 202 -8.22 11.98 0.56
C PRO A 202 -8.95 13.19 1.15
N GLN A 203 -9.45 13.09 2.39
CA GLN A 203 -10.06 14.20 3.12
C GLN A 203 -9.10 15.38 3.34
N ALA A 204 -7.80 15.15 3.25
CA ALA A 204 -6.80 16.20 3.43
C ALA A 204 -6.85 17.26 2.33
N GLN A 205 -7.04 16.83 1.09
CA GLN A 205 -6.97 17.69 -0.11
C GLN A 205 -8.26 17.73 -0.89
N GLU A 206 -8.99 16.61 -0.95
CA GLU A 206 -10.20 16.41 -1.75
C GLU A 206 -11.38 15.94 -0.88
N PRO A 207 -11.83 16.73 0.14
CA PRO A 207 -12.86 16.30 1.09
C PRO A 207 -14.20 15.99 0.41
N GLU A 208 -14.55 16.73 -0.65
CA GLU A 208 -15.80 16.50 -1.38
C GLU A 208 -15.76 15.20 -2.19
N LEU A 209 -14.64 14.91 -2.86
CA LEU A 209 -14.50 13.65 -3.59
C LEU A 209 -14.42 12.46 -2.62
N ALA A 210 -13.77 12.63 -1.49
CA ALA A 210 -13.72 11.62 -0.44
C ALA A 210 -15.12 11.27 0.09
N ALA A 211 -15.95 12.29 0.35
CA ALA A 211 -17.34 12.10 0.79
C ALA A 211 -18.17 11.36 -0.28
N LYS A 212 -18.03 11.74 -1.55
CA LYS A 212 -18.73 11.07 -2.66
C LYS A 212 -18.29 9.61 -2.81
N LEU A 213 -16.99 9.31 -2.69
CA LEU A 213 -16.47 7.93 -2.74
C LEU A 213 -17.05 7.10 -1.58
N ASP A 214 -17.11 7.63 -0.36
CA ASP A 214 -17.70 6.96 0.80
C ASP A 214 -19.19 6.65 0.56
N GLU A 215 -19.95 7.62 0.06
CA GLU A 215 -21.37 7.44 -0.29
C GLU A 215 -21.56 6.33 -1.34
N ILE A 216 -20.78 6.36 -2.42
CA ILE A 216 -20.87 5.37 -3.49
C ILE A 216 -20.49 3.98 -2.96
N ALA A 217 -19.42 3.88 -2.16
CA ALA A 217 -18.99 2.62 -1.55
C ALA A 217 -20.09 2.03 -0.65
N ARG A 218 -20.72 2.85 0.21
CA ARG A 218 -21.82 2.41 1.08
C ARG A 218 -23.04 1.98 0.29
N ARG A 219 -23.42 2.74 -0.72
CA ARG A 219 -24.59 2.43 -1.59
C ARG A 219 -24.43 1.10 -2.31
N ASN A 220 -23.21 0.76 -2.73
CA ASN A 220 -22.92 -0.48 -3.44
C ASN A 220 -22.46 -1.62 -2.52
N GLY A 221 -22.37 -1.40 -1.19
CA GLY A 221 -21.94 -2.42 -0.23
C GLY A 221 -20.49 -2.89 -0.40
N VAL A 222 -19.62 -2.01 -0.90
CA VAL A 222 -18.22 -2.27 -1.19
C VAL A 222 -17.30 -1.35 -0.38
N THR A 223 -15.99 -1.59 -0.47
CA THR A 223 -14.98 -0.81 0.22
C THR A 223 -13.99 -0.21 -0.78
N VAL A 224 -13.60 1.04 -0.54
CA VAL A 224 -12.49 1.72 -1.21
C VAL A 224 -11.40 2.01 -0.20
N LEU A 225 -10.14 1.70 -0.54
CA LEU A 225 -8.99 1.94 0.30
C LEU A 225 -7.82 2.47 -0.52
N GLY A 226 -7.33 3.65 -0.15
CA GLY A 226 -6.01 4.11 -0.57
C GLY A 226 -4.96 3.68 0.44
N THR A 227 -3.85 3.13 -0.01
CA THR A 227 -2.78 2.67 0.88
C THR A 227 -1.47 2.45 0.13
N GLY A 228 -0.38 2.40 0.87
CA GLY A 228 0.96 2.19 0.34
C GLY A 228 1.99 2.05 1.45
N ILE A 229 3.26 2.17 1.07
CA ILE A 229 4.36 2.26 2.04
C ILE A 229 4.45 3.69 2.58
N ASN A 230 4.31 4.68 1.70
CA ASN A 230 4.35 6.08 2.03
C ASN A 230 3.74 6.93 0.89
N PRO A 231 2.57 7.50 1.15
CA PRO A 231 1.74 7.42 2.35
C PRO A 231 1.07 6.05 2.54
N GLY A 232 0.57 5.80 3.75
CA GLY A 232 -0.24 4.64 4.11
C GLY A 232 0.35 3.73 5.20
N LEU A 233 1.68 3.82 5.51
CA LEU A 233 2.29 3.02 6.57
C LEU A 233 3.35 3.76 7.36
N ILE A 234 4.47 4.13 6.70
CA ILE A 234 5.72 4.40 7.43
C ILE A 234 5.70 5.76 8.12
N MET A 235 5.18 6.79 7.46
CA MET A 235 5.20 8.16 7.98
C MET A 235 3.85 8.63 8.54
N ASP A 236 2.90 7.74 8.62
CA ASP A 236 1.53 7.97 9.10
C ASP A 236 1.07 6.88 10.08
N LEU A 237 0.53 5.75 9.62
CA LEU A 237 -0.05 4.73 10.51
C LEU A 237 0.94 4.22 11.56
N LEU A 238 2.22 4.05 11.23
CA LEU A 238 3.23 3.62 12.18
C LEU A 238 3.48 4.69 13.25
N VAL A 239 3.45 5.97 12.86
CA VAL A 239 3.55 7.11 13.78
C VAL A 239 2.35 7.15 14.71
N ILE A 240 1.13 7.04 14.18
CA ILE A 240 -0.12 7.00 14.95
C ILE A 240 -0.10 5.84 15.95
N LEU A 241 0.29 4.64 15.51
CA LEU A 241 0.36 3.46 16.37
C LEU A 241 1.30 3.68 17.56
N TRP A 242 2.45 4.29 17.34
CA TRP A 242 3.45 4.50 18.39
C TRP A 242 3.10 5.66 19.31
N THR A 243 2.57 6.75 18.77
CA THR A 243 2.10 7.87 19.59
C THR A 243 0.90 7.49 20.46
N GLY A 244 0.08 6.53 20.03
CA GLY A 244 -0.99 5.97 20.85
C GLY A 244 -0.54 5.25 22.12
N ALA A 245 0.75 4.88 22.22
CA ALA A 245 1.35 4.31 23.43
C ALA A 245 1.97 5.37 24.37
N CYS A 246 1.89 6.66 24.01
CA CYS A 246 2.46 7.76 24.78
C CYS A 246 1.38 8.42 25.64
N GLU A 247 1.76 8.90 26.82
CA GLU A 247 0.88 9.68 27.70
C GLU A 247 0.53 11.05 27.08
N SER A 248 1.52 11.69 26.45
CA SER A 248 1.37 12.94 25.72
C SER A 248 2.36 13.03 24.57
N VAL A 249 2.02 13.79 23.54
CA VAL A 249 2.87 14.03 22.37
C VAL A 249 2.90 15.52 22.08
N ASP A 250 4.06 16.15 22.30
CA ASP A 250 4.24 17.58 22.02
C ASP A 250 4.71 17.83 20.59
N HIS A 251 5.48 16.91 20.03
CA HIS A 251 6.08 17.09 18.72
C HIS A 251 6.43 15.76 18.06
N ILE A 252 6.14 15.64 16.75
CA ILE A 252 6.47 14.49 15.92
C ILE A 252 7.42 14.93 14.81
N VAL A 253 8.52 14.18 14.66
CA VAL A 253 9.38 14.27 13.49
C VAL A 253 9.53 12.89 12.89
N SER A 254 9.00 12.70 11.70
CA SER A 254 9.14 11.46 10.93
C SER A 254 10.04 11.72 9.73
N ARG A 255 11.08 10.91 9.56
CA ARG A 255 12.03 11.02 8.45
C ARG A 255 12.20 9.69 7.76
N ARG A 256 12.18 9.72 6.44
CA ARG A 256 12.48 8.59 5.57
C ARG A 256 13.61 8.95 4.63
N VAL A 257 14.62 8.10 4.58
CA VAL A 257 15.71 8.20 3.60
C VAL A 257 15.76 6.90 2.80
N ASN A 258 15.65 7.00 1.49
CA ASN A 258 15.70 5.85 0.59
C ASN A 258 16.42 6.20 -0.71
N SER A 259 16.98 5.20 -1.38
CA SER A 259 17.51 5.36 -2.72
C SER A 259 16.34 5.44 -3.72
N LEU A 260 16.43 6.36 -4.68
CA LEU A 260 15.49 6.47 -5.78
C LEU A 260 15.88 5.62 -7.00
N SER A 261 17.08 5.06 -7.02
CA SER A 261 17.58 4.27 -8.15
C SER A 261 16.69 3.10 -8.61
N PRO A 262 15.87 2.48 -7.74
CA PRO A 262 14.94 1.43 -8.17
C PRO A 262 13.68 1.92 -8.85
N PHE A 263 13.39 3.23 -8.81
CA PHE A 263 12.18 3.82 -9.38
C PHE A 263 12.37 4.10 -10.88
N GLY A 264 11.25 4.11 -11.61
CA GLY A 264 11.26 4.38 -13.04
C GLY A 264 11.52 5.86 -13.38
N PRO A 265 11.77 6.16 -14.68
CA PRO A 265 12.06 7.52 -15.14
C PRO A 265 11.01 8.56 -14.77
N ALA A 266 9.73 8.20 -14.79
CA ALA A 266 8.63 9.11 -14.42
C ALA A 266 8.78 9.65 -12.99
N VAL A 267 9.04 8.78 -12.02
CA VAL A 267 9.25 9.20 -10.62
C VAL A 267 10.51 10.05 -10.48
N MET A 268 11.55 9.73 -11.22
CA MET A 268 12.80 10.50 -11.23
C MET A 268 12.57 11.92 -11.76
N GLU A 269 11.82 12.05 -12.85
CA GLU A 269 11.49 13.32 -13.47
C GLU A 269 10.59 14.19 -12.57
N GLU A 270 9.55 13.61 -12.00
CA GLU A 270 8.63 14.29 -11.06
C GLU A 270 9.34 14.86 -9.83
N GLN A 271 10.42 14.20 -9.39
CA GLN A 271 11.24 14.65 -8.26
C GLN A 271 12.44 15.50 -8.69
N GLY A 272 12.58 15.79 -9.98
CA GLY A 272 13.65 16.61 -10.52
C GLY A 272 15.04 15.98 -10.49
N ILE A 273 15.10 14.65 -10.42
CA ILE A 273 16.38 13.94 -10.39
C ILE A 273 17.05 14.03 -11.77
N GLY A 274 18.29 14.51 -11.76
CA GLY A 274 19.07 14.71 -12.99
C GLY A 274 18.87 16.06 -13.65
N LEU A 275 18.05 16.96 -13.10
CA LEU A 275 17.96 18.35 -13.57
C LEU A 275 19.15 19.16 -13.06
N GLU A 276 19.58 20.13 -13.89
CA GLU A 276 20.46 21.21 -13.45
C GLU A 276 19.74 22.09 -12.43
N VAL A 277 20.48 22.66 -11.46
CA VAL A 277 19.91 23.44 -10.35
C VAL A 277 19.04 24.59 -10.84
N ALA A 278 19.47 25.29 -11.89
CA ALA A 278 18.71 26.41 -12.47
C ALA A 278 17.37 25.97 -13.06
N GLU A 279 17.31 24.82 -13.73
CA GLU A 279 16.06 24.28 -14.30
C GLU A 279 15.15 23.74 -13.19
N PHE A 280 15.73 23.12 -12.16
CA PHE A 280 14.96 22.69 -10.98
C PHE A 280 14.27 23.88 -10.29
N GLU A 281 14.98 24.96 -9.99
CA GLU A 281 14.42 26.14 -9.33
C GLU A 281 13.37 26.83 -10.22
N LYS A 282 13.59 26.88 -11.53
CA LYS A 282 12.61 27.39 -12.50
C LYS A 282 11.32 26.60 -12.48
N ARG A 283 11.40 25.25 -12.57
CA ARG A 283 10.21 24.37 -12.54
C ARG A 283 9.50 24.43 -11.19
N LYS A 284 10.25 24.50 -10.09
CA LYS A 284 9.71 24.68 -8.76
C LYS A 284 8.94 26.00 -8.63
N ALA A 285 9.50 27.10 -9.11
CA ALA A 285 8.84 28.41 -9.11
C ALA A 285 7.60 28.44 -10.00
N ALA A 286 7.61 27.69 -11.11
CA ALA A 286 6.46 27.53 -12.00
C ALA A 286 5.38 26.58 -11.49
N GLY A 287 5.61 25.88 -10.34
CA GLY A 287 4.67 24.87 -9.81
C GLY A 287 4.55 23.61 -10.67
N THR A 288 5.52 23.35 -11.56
CA THR A 288 5.52 22.18 -12.45
C THR A 288 6.30 20.98 -11.90
N MET A 289 6.82 21.10 -10.66
CA MET A 289 7.46 20.03 -9.93
C MET A 289 6.48 19.44 -8.94
N THR A 290 6.11 18.19 -9.11
CA THR A 290 5.20 17.50 -8.21
C THR A 290 5.89 17.10 -6.89
N GLY A 291 7.17 16.72 -6.98
CA GLY A 291 7.89 16.19 -5.83
C GLY A 291 7.32 14.86 -5.35
N HIS A 292 7.27 14.65 -4.04
CA HIS A 292 6.64 13.46 -3.44
C HIS A 292 5.21 13.81 -3.03
N VAL A 293 4.23 13.13 -3.62
CA VAL A 293 2.80 13.25 -3.27
C VAL A 293 2.53 12.49 -1.97
N GLY A 294 1.58 12.96 -1.14
CA GLY A 294 1.08 12.24 0.02
C GLY A 294 1.61 12.72 1.38
N PHE A 295 2.48 13.72 1.45
CA PHE A 295 2.93 14.26 2.75
C PHE A 295 1.83 15.03 3.48
N ALA A 296 0.99 15.78 2.75
CA ALA A 296 -0.13 16.49 3.35
C ALA A 296 -1.14 15.51 3.96
N GLU A 297 -1.38 14.40 3.29
CA GLU A 297 -2.22 13.29 3.73
C GLU A 297 -1.69 12.66 5.00
N SER A 298 -0.42 12.27 5.01
CA SER A 298 0.24 11.66 6.19
C SER A 298 0.26 12.60 7.40
N ILE A 299 0.46 13.92 7.19
CA ILE A 299 0.49 14.90 8.28
C ILE A 299 -0.92 15.13 8.87
N ARG A 300 -1.96 15.09 8.04
CA ARG A 300 -3.34 15.33 8.46
C ARG A 300 -4.05 14.09 9.00
N MET A 301 -3.56 12.90 8.70
CA MET A 301 -4.01 11.64 9.28
C MET A 301 -3.71 11.57 10.78
#